data_2d3956d27a239432ab73fe05c2554591
#
_entry.id   2d3956d27a239432ab73fe05c2554591
#
_cell.length_a   1.000
_cell.length_b   1.000
_cell.length_c   1.000
_cell.angle_alpha   90.00
_cell.angle_beta   90.00
_cell.angle_gamma   90.00
#
_symmetry.space_group_name_H-M   'P 1'
#
loop_
_entity.id
_entity.type
_entity.pdbx_description
1 polymer ?
#
loop_
_entity_poly.entity_id
_entity_poly.type
_entity_poly.pdbx_seq_one_letter_code
_entity_poly.pdbx_strand_id
1 'polypeptide(L)'
;MRLLKPHLDIGLFTNQIARQRSFWSDTVGLRLDHELDFGNGTVQHRYDAHGSVIKVNHYPTPLPEQPPTGYVGLTIAGPDARRYEGRHPDGDAVRVVPSGTDGVVGIGITVRTPDTARLMRFYTEAMAFERVADDVARCGDTLLFVTPGPGGRPCNDFVGLAFRYLTVQIDDADLAMQEIVARGGSVARDPVTFGTVARYGFVADPDGNWIEISARGSLGGHVPPVDR
;
A
#
# COMPACT_ATOMS: atom_id res chain seq x y z
N MET A 1 13.68 -11.91 2.65
CA MET A 1 13.23 -10.48 2.81
C MET A 1 13.09 -10.16 4.29
N ARG A 2 13.80 -9.15 4.81
CA ARG A 2 13.73 -8.70 6.21
C ARG A 2 12.93 -7.40 6.29
N LEU A 3 11.82 -7.42 7.02
CA LEU A 3 11.00 -6.23 7.26
C LEU A 3 11.74 -5.28 8.21
N LEU A 4 11.79 -3.99 7.87
CA LEU A 4 12.23 -2.91 8.76
C LEU A 4 11.05 -2.28 9.50
N LYS A 5 9.86 -2.48 8.99
CA LYS A 5 8.62 -2.01 9.56
C LYS A 5 7.60 -3.15 9.52
N PRO A 6 7.01 -3.55 10.66
CA PRO A 6 6.07 -4.67 10.71
C PRO A 6 4.66 -4.24 10.27
N HIS A 7 4.55 -3.40 9.24
CA HIS A 7 3.30 -2.84 8.72
C HIS A 7 3.39 -2.68 7.21
N LEU A 8 2.27 -2.84 6.50
CA LEU A 8 2.13 -2.35 5.14
C LEU A 8 1.65 -0.90 5.16
N ASP A 9 2.11 -0.11 4.19
CA ASP A 9 1.49 1.17 3.86
C ASP A 9 0.59 0.99 2.63
N ILE A 10 -0.42 1.86 2.47
CA ILE A 10 -1.24 1.89 1.26
C ILE A 10 -1.21 3.29 0.66
N GLY A 11 -1.07 3.36 -0.67
CA GLY A 11 -1.02 4.61 -1.42
C GLY A 11 -2.22 4.78 -2.33
N LEU A 12 -2.76 5.99 -2.33
CA LEU A 12 -3.77 6.45 -3.27
C LEU A 12 -3.32 7.74 -3.95
N PHE A 13 -3.89 8.02 -5.12
CA PHE A 13 -3.74 9.32 -5.78
C PHE A 13 -5.08 10.02 -5.89
N THR A 14 -5.03 11.36 -5.81
CA THR A 14 -6.22 12.21 -5.82
C THR A 14 -5.96 13.56 -6.48
N ASN A 15 -7.00 14.13 -7.09
CA ASN A 15 -7.05 15.57 -7.44
C ASN A 15 -7.88 16.37 -6.41
N GLN A 16 -8.42 15.72 -5.35
CA GLN A 16 -9.36 16.31 -4.40
C GLN A 16 -8.76 16.43 -2.99
N ILE A 17 -7.56 17.01 -2.89
CA ILE A 17 -6.81 16.98 -1.62
C ILE A 17 -7.56 17.58 -0.43
N ALA A 18 -8.32 18.67 -0.62
CA ALA A 18 -9.08 19.27 0.48
C ALA A 18 -10.13 18.30 1.06
N ARG A 19 -10.84 17.56 0.19
CA ARG A 19 -11.82 16.53 0.60
C ARG A 19 -11.13 15.34 1.26
N GLN A 20 -9.98 14.91 0.74
CA GLN A 20 -9.20 13.83 1.33
C GLN A 20 -8.68 14.20 2.72
N ARG A 21 -8.16 15.42 2.90
CA ARG A 21 -7.69 15.89 4.21
C ARG A 21 -8.82 15.88 5.25
N SER A 22 -9.98 16.45 4.93
CA SER A 22 -11.14 16.41 5.82
C SER A 22 -11.59 14.96 6.10
N PHE A 23 -11.60 14.11 5.08
CA PHE A 23 -11.97 12.71 5.26
C PHE A 23 -11.03 11.97 6.24
N TRP A 24 -9.72 11.99 5.99
CA TRP A 24 -8.78 11.24 6.83
C TRP A 24 -8.63 11.82 8.23
N SER A 25 -8.64 13.17 8.37
CA SER A 25 -8.49 13.82 9.67
C SER A 25 -9.78 13.87 10.47
N ASP A 26 -10.88 14.33 9.86
CA ASP A 26 -12.12 14.63 10.61
C ASP A 26 -13.04 13.42 10.68
N THR A 27 -13.24 12.71 9.55
CA THR A 27 -14.15 11.56 9.48
C THR A 27 -13.51 10.31 10.07
N VAL A 28 -12.34 9.92 9.58
CA VAL A 28 -11.60 8.73 10.04
C VAL A 28 -10.88 9.02 11.37
N GLY A 29 -10.35 10.22 11.53
CA GLY A 29 -9.68 10.69 12.75
C GLY A 29 -8.22 10.31 12.83
N LEU A 30 -7.56 10.15 11.70
CA LEU A 30 -6.12 9.92 11.64
C LEU A 30 -5.35 11.22 11.79
N ARG A 31 -4.18 11.11 12.43
CA ARG A 31 -3.24 12.21 12.54
C ARG A 31 -2.43 12.34 11.24
N LEU A 32 -2.38 13.54 10.67
CA LEU A 32 -1.38 13.87 9.64
C LEU A 32 0.00 13.85 10.30
N ASP A 33 0.87 12.97 9.81
CA ASP A 33 2.24 12.86 10.33
C ASP A 33 3.15 13.93 9.68
N HIS A 34 3.27 13.90 8.36
CA HIS A 34 3.99 14.93 7.59
C HIS A 34 3.58 14.91 6.12
N GLU A 35 4.04 15.93 5.41
CA GLU A 35 3.92 16.04 3.96
C GLU A 35 5.29 15.84 3.33
N LEU A 36 5.33 15.18 2.17
CA LEU A 36 6.52 14.97 1.37
C LEU A 36 6.28 15.57 -0.02
N ASP A 37 7.02 16.62 -0.35
CA ASP A 37 7.02 17.22 -1.69
C ASP A 37 8.04 16.49 -2.57
N PHE A 38 7.59 15.97 -3.72
CA PHE A 38 8.45 15.31 -4.69
C PHE A 38 9.15 16.28 -5.68
N GLY A 39 8.91 17.58 -5.57
CA GLY A 39 9.53 18.60 -6.42
C GLY A 39 8.96 18.71 -7.84
N ASN A 40 7.98 17.87 -8.18
CA ASN A 40 7.29 17.88 -9.48
C ASN A 40 5.83 18.34 -9.38
N GLY A 41 5.47 18.96 -8.26
CA GLY A 41 4.12 19.42 -7.94
C GLY A 41 3.24 18.33 -7.27
N THR A 42 3.71 17.11 -7.18
CA THR A 42 3.03 16.06 -6.40
C THR A 42 3.43 16.18 -4.94
N VAL A 43 2.45 16.25 -4.05
CA VAL A 43 2.65 16.26 -2.60
C VAL A 43 1.98 15.03 -1.99
N GLN A 44 2.74 14.26 -1.23
CA GLN A 44 2.23 13.10 -0.49
C GLN A 44 1.90 13.51 0.95
N HIS A 45 0.63 13.47 1.32
CA HIS A 45 0.14 13.64 2.69
C HIS A 45 0.13 12.28 3.38
N ARG A 46 0.82 12.16 4.50
CA ARG A 46 1.05 10.88 5.19
C ARG A 46 0.27 10.84 6.49
N TYR A 47 -0.71 9.95 6.57
CA TYR A 47 -1.54 9.76 7.77
C TYR A 47 -1.08 8.51 8.51
N ASP A 48 -0.85 8.66 9.82
CA ASP A 48 -0.51 7.53 10.70
C ASP A 48 -1.76 6.70 11.02
N ALA A 49 -1.68 5.41 10.73
CA ALA A 49 -2.71 4.42 11.02
C ALA A 49 -2.07 3.22 11.76
N HIS A 50 -1.79 3.39 13.05
CA HIS A 50 -1.15 2.38 13.91
C HIS A 50 0.23 1.94 13.41
N GLY A 51 1.04 2.89 12.94
CA GLY A 51 2.34 2.60 12.36
C GLY A 51 2.30 2.35 10.85
N SER A 52 1.20 1.85 10.26
CA SER A 52 0.96 1.91 8.82
C SER A 52 0.77 3.36 8.37
N VAL A 53 1.13 3.67 7.14
CA VAL A 53 0.92 5.00 6.55
C VAL A 53 -0.09 4.92 5.42
N ILE A 54 -1.14 5.75 5.52
CA ILE A 54 -2.00 6.04 4.38
C ILE A 54 -1.34 7.17 3.61
N LYS A 55 -0.84 6.87 2.40
CA LYS A 55 -0.12 7.80 1.52
C LYS A 55 -1.11 8.44 0.54
N VAL A 56 -1.56 9.66 0.83
CA VAL A 56 -2.46 10.42 -0.05
C VAL A 56 -1.62 11.29 -0.98
N ASN A 57 -1.43 10.85 -2.22
CA ASN A 57 -0.65 11.56 -3.21
C ASN A 57 -1.55 12.56 -3.95
N HIS A 58 -1.40 13.84 -3.64
CA HIS A 58 -2.07 14.92 -4.37
C HIS A 58 -1.34 15.17 -5.70
N TYR A 59 -2.03 14.95 -6.79
CA TYR A 59 -1.52 15.19 -8.14
C TYR A 59 -2.04 16.54 -8.66
N PRO A 60 -1.14 17.45 -9.13
CA PRO A 60 -1.52 18.83 -9.43
C PRO A 60 -2.33 18.98 -10.72
N THR A 61 -2.18 18.01 -11.65
CA THR A 61 -2.92 17.98 -12.92
C THR A 61 -3.94 16.83 -12.90
N PRO A 62 -4.93 16.80 -13.81
CA PRO A 62 -5.84 15.69 -13.89
C PRO A 62 -5.11 14.34 -13.95
N LEU A 63 -5.51 13.42 -13.09
CA LEU A 63 -4.94 12.07 -13.07
C LEU A 63 -5.23 11.35 -14.38
N PRO A 64 -4.28 10.54 -14.90
CA PRO A 64 -4.52 9.73 -16.07
C PRO A 64 -5.62 8.71 -15.80
N GLU A 65 -6.41 8.42 -16.82
CA GLU A 65 -7.37 7.32 -16.76
C GLU A 65 -6.60 5.99 -16.74
N GLN A 66 -6.82 5.21 -15.69
CA GLN A 66 -6.18 3.91 -15.49
C GLN A 66 -7.24 2.89 -15.07
N PRO A 67 -7.05 1.61 -15.41
CA PRO A 67 -7.91 0.57 -14.89
C PRO A 67 -7.87 0.54 -13.36
N PRO A 68 -8.98 0.15 -12.69
CA PRO A 68 -9.00 0.00 -11.24
C PRO A 68 -8.01 -1.09 -10.79
N THR A 69 -7.50 -0.95 -9.58
CA THR A 69 -6.72 -2.01 -8.91
C THR A 69 -7.64 -2.99 -8.21
N GLY A 70 -7.06 -4.10 -7.73
CA GLY A 70 -7.74 -5.02 -6.83
C GLY A 70 -7.86 -4.49 -5.40
N TYR A 71 -7.15 -3.43 -5.02
CA TYR A 71 -7.24 -2.81 -3.69
C TYR A 71 -8.56 -2.05 -3.55
N VAL A 72 -9.56 -2.66 -2.94
CA VAL A 72 -10.94 -2.14 -2.93
C VAL A 72 -11.43 -1.70 -1.56
N GLY A 73 -10.67 -1.93 -0.51
CA GLY A 73 -11.09 -1.58 0.84
C GLY A 73 -9.95 -1.50 1.85
N LEU A 74 -10.14 -0.64 2.83
CA LEU A 74 -9.26 -0.45 3.97
C LEU A 74 -10.07 -0.49 5.25
N THR A 75 -9.70 -1.39 6.16
CA THR A 75 -10.23 -1.45 7.52
C THR A 75 -9.17 -0.93 8.47
N ILE A 76 -9.54 -0.03 9.38
CA ILE A 76 -8.64 0.60 10.35
C ILE A 76 -9.18 0.29 11.74
N ALA A 77 -8.35 -0.25 12.61
CA ALA A 77 -8.67 -0.39 14.01
C ALA A 77 -8.81 1.00 14.65
N GLY A 78 -9.82 1.18 15.48
CA GLY A 78 -10.08 2.44 16.14
C GLY A 78 -10.58 2.22 17.57
N PRO A 79 -10.77 3.30 18.36
CA PRO A 79 -11.41 3.19 19.65
C PRO A 79 -12.87 2.74 19.49
N ASP A 80 -13.39 2.04 20.51
CA ASP A 80 -14.75 1.44 20.48
C ASP A 80 -15.87 2.45 20.17
N ALA A 81 -15.68 3.70 20.58
CA ALA A 81 -16.65 4.77 20.34
C ALA A 81 -16.66 5.31 18.91
N ARG A 82 -15.63 5.00 18.10
CA ARG A 82 -15.53 5.49 16.73
C ARG A 82 -15.78 4.36 15.76
N ARG A 83 -16.87 4.46 15.04
CA ARG A 83 -17.21 3.54 13.94
C ARG A 83 -17.49 4.33 12.68
N TYR A 84 -16.96 3.86 11.57
CA TYR A 84 -17.26 4.41 10.25
C TYR A 84 -17.35 3.25 9.26
N GLU A 85 -18.27 3.35 8.33
CA GLU A 85 -18.37 2.48 7.17
C GLU A 85 -18.85 3.32 5.99
N GLY A 86 -18.05 3.39 4.95
CA GLY A 86 -18.35 4.20 3.76
C GLY A 86 -17.23 4.17 2.76
N ARG A 87 -17.04 5.28 2.06
CA ARG A 87 -16.01 5.41 1.02
C ARG A 87 -15.23 6.71 1.23
N HIS A 88 -13.94 6.68 0.90
CA HIS A 88 -13.16 7.92 0.80
C HIS A 88 -13.58 8.69 -0.49
N PRO A 89 -13.20 9.98 -0.63
CA PRO A 89 -13.69 10.84 -1.72
C PRO A 89 -13.49 10.30 -3.14
N ASP A 90 -12.51 9.43 -3.37
CA ASP A 90 -12.24 8.86 -4.69
C ASP A 90 -12.83 7.44 -4.86
N GLY A 91 -13.59 6.93 -3.90
CA GLY A 91 -14.57 5.86 -4.10
C GLY A 91 -14.27 4.50 -3.50
N ASP A 92 -13.06 4.19 -2.99
CA ASP A 92 -12.79 2.91 -2.35
C ASP A 92 -13.39 2.83 -0.94
N ALA A 93 -13.72 1.62 -0.51
CA ALA A 93 -14.34 1.40 0.80
C ALA A 93 -13.35 1.65 1.96
N VAL A 94 -13.86 2.28 3.02
CA VAL A 94 -13.12 2.48 4.27
C VAL A 94 -14.03 2.14 5.44
N ARG A 95 -13.49 1.35 6.38
CA ARG A 95 -14.15 1.00 7.65
C ARG A 95 -13.24 1.40 8.81
N VAL A 96 -13.82 1.98 9.85
CA VAL A 96 -13.18 2.12 11.17
C VAL A 96 -13.96 1.22 12.14
N VAL A 97 -13.28 0.30 12.76
CA VAL A 97 -13.86 -0.76 13.60
C VAL A 97 -13.15 -0.83 14.95
N PRO A 98 -13.77 -1.35 16.02
CA PRO A 98 -13.06 -1.65 17.25
C PRO A 98 -11.85 -2.55 17.00
N SER A 99 -10.76 -2.30 17.73
CA SER A 99 -9.55 -3.12 17.63
C SER A 99 -9.87 -4.60 17.91
N GLY A 100 -9.33 -5.49 17.07
CA GLY A 100 -9.59 -6.93 17.12
C GLY A 100 -10.78 -7.40 16.26
N THR A 101 -11.60 -6.49 15.73
CA THR A 101 -12.67 -6.87 14.79
C THR A 101 -12.05 -7.51 13.53
N ASP A 102 -12.54 -8.68 13.13
CA ASP A 102 -11.99 -9.49 12.03
C ASP A 102 -10.47 -9.77 12.19
N GLY A 103 -9.92 -9.70 13.40
CA GLY A 103 -8.50 -9.83 13.71
C GLY A 103 -7.67 -8.58 13.45
N VAL A 104 -8.26 -7.48 13.00
CA VAL A 104 -7.54 -6.23 12.66
C VAL A 104 -7.20 -5.46 13.94
N VAL A 105 -5.89 -5.30 14.22
CA VAL A 105 -5.37 -4.51 15.34
C VAL A 105 -4.69 -3.20 14.91
N GLY A 106 -4.27 -3.13 13.67
CA GLY A 106 -3.75 -1.95 12.97
C GLY A 106 -4.62 -1.64 11.75
N ILE A 107 -4.19 -2.12 10.58
CA ILE A 107 -5.00 -2.03 9.37
C ILE A 107 -5.23 -3.40 8.73
N GLY A 108 -6.33 -3.52 7.98
CA GLY A 108 -6.65 -4.63 7.10
C GLY A 108 -6.96 -4.11 5.70
N ILE A 109 -6.36 -4.71 4.69
CA ILE A 109 -6.52 -4.31 3.29
C ILE A 109 -7.31 -5.39 2.55
N THR A 110 -8.39 -5.02 1.87
CA THR A 110 -9.16 -5.95 1.04
C THR A 110 -8.68 -5.89 -0.40
N VAL A 111 -8.24 -7.04 -0.91
CA VAL A 111 -7.82 -7.22 -2.31
C VAL A 111 -8.80 -8.14 -3.00
N ARG A 112 -9.37 -7.67 -4.10
CA ARG A 112 -10.33 -8.45 -4.91
C ARG A 112 -9.61 -9.07 -6.11
N THR A 113 -9.93 -10.34 -6.40
CA THR A 113 -9.28 -11.12 -7.47
C THR A 113 -10.26 -12.12 -8.09
N PRO A 114 -10.13 -12.45 -9.38
CA PRO A 114 -10.87 -13.57 -9.97
C PRO A 114 -10.32 -14.95 -9.56
N ASP A 115 -9.09 -15.02 -9.01
CA ASP A 115 -8.44 -16.28 -8.60
C ASP A 115 -7.77 -16.11 -7.23
N THR A 116 -8.54 -16.36 -6.17
CA THR A 116 -8.09 -16.20 -4.78
C THR A 116 -6.92 -17.11 -4.45
N ALA A 117 -6.91 -18.34 -4.96
CA ALA A 117 -5.84 -19.30 -4.70
C ALA A 117 -4.51 -18.86 -5.32
N ARG A 118 -4.53 -18.34 -6.55
CA ARG A 118 -3.34 -17.78 -7.23
C ARG A 118 -2.81 -16.57 -6.49
N LEU A 119 -3.69 -15.64 -6.09
CA LEU A 119 -3.28 -14.43 -5.40
C LEU A 119 -2.74 -14.74 -4.00
N MET A 120 -3.37 -15.65 -3.26
CA MET A 120 -2.87 -16.11 -1.96
C MET A 120 -1.49 -16.78 -2.07
N ARG A 121 -1.24 -17.61 -3.09
CA ARG A 121 0.10 -18.17 -3.34
C ARG A 121 1.14 -17.08 -3.55
N PHE A 122 0.83 -16.07 -4.36
CA PHE A 122 1.75 -14.95 -4.56
C PHE A 122 2.11 -14.26 -3.25
N TYR A 123 1.13 -13.89 -2.42
CA TYR A 123 1.42 -13.20 -1.16
C TYR A 123 2.15 -14.11 -0.16
N THR A 124 1.83 -15.39 -0.10
CA THR A 124 2.45 -16.29 0.90
C THR A 124 3.78 -16.88 0.43
N GLU A 125 3.96 -17.16 -0.86
CA GLU A 125 5.18 -17.77 -1.39
C GLU A 125 6.16 -16.73 -1.96
N ALA A 126 5.72 -15.88 -2.90
CA ALA A 126 6.61 -14.89 -3.51
C ALA A 126 6.94 -13.75 -2.55
N MET A 127 5.94 -13.17 -1.89
CA MET A 127 6.12 -12.09 -0.91
C MET A 127 6.51 -12.59 0.48
N ALA A 128 6.44 -13.90 0.73
CA ALA A 128 6.73 -14.53 2.02
C ALA A 128 5.91 -13.95 3.20
N PHE A 129 4.66 -13.56 2.94
CA PHE A 129 3.72 -13.20 4.00
C PHE A 129 3.19 -14.44 4.69
N GLU A 130 2.84 -14.32 5.96
CA GLU A 130 2.27 -15.42 6.72
C GLU A 130 0.85 -15.75 6.23
N ARG A 131 0.53 -17.02 6.05
CA ARG A 131 -0.86 -17.46 5.82
C ARG A 131 -1.58 -17.56 7.16
N VAL A 132 -2.62 -16.75 7.35
CA VAL A 132 -3.46 -16.77 8.57
C VAL A 132 -4.70 -17.63 8.37
N ALA A 133 -5.30 -17.56 7.17
CA ALA A 133 -6.44 -18.37 6.75
C ALA A 133 -6.37 -18.67 5.25
N ASP A 134 -7.34 -19.36 4.69
CA ASP A 134 -7.37 -19.71 3.26
C ASP A 134 -7.39 -18.47 2.36
N ASP A 135 -7.98 -17.39 2.85
CA ASP A 135 -8.18 -16.11 2.16
C ASP A 135 -7.56 -14.90 2.90
N VAL A 136 -6.72 -15.15 3.93
CA VAL A 136 -6.08 -14.09 4.71
C VAL A 136 -4.57 -14.30 4.79
N ALA A 137 -3.80 -13.35 4.28
CA ALA A 137 -2.36 -13.25 4.49
C ALA A 137 -2.02 -12.14 5.50
N ARG A 138 -0.85 -12.22 6.12
CA ARG A 138 -0.38 -11.23 7.10
C ARG A 138 1.05 -10.79 6.79
N CYS A 139 1.27 -9.48 6.78
CA CYS A 139 2.60 -8.87 6.75
C CYS A 139 2.80 -8.06 8.05
N GLY A 140 3.59 -8.61 8.97
CA GLY A 140 3.71 -8.02 10.29
C GLY A 140 2.36 -8.03 11.02
N ASP A 141 1.78 -6.88 11.30
CA ASP A 141 0.45 -6.72 11.91
C ASP A 141 -0.66 -6.35 10.92
N THR A 142 -0.32 -6.11 9.66
CA THR A 142 -1.30 -5.80 8.61
C THR A 142 -1.90 -7.07 8.04
N LEU A 143 -3.23 -7.16 8.02
CA LEU A 143 -3.97 -8.24 7.37
C LEU A 143 -4.30 -7.90 5.91
N LEU A 144 -4.18 -8.89 5.04
CA LEU A 144 -4.59 -8.84 3.65
C LEU A 144 -5.74 -9.84 3.45
N PHE A 145 -6.94 -9.33 3.22
CA PHE A 145 -8.14 -10.12 2.94
C PHE A 145 -8.29 -10.28 1.43
N VAL A 146 -8.12 -11.49 0.94
CA VAL A 146 -8.27 -11.83 -0.49
C VAL A 146 -9.68 -12.29 -0.76
N THR A 147 -10.44 -11.53 -1.53
CA THR A 147 -11.85 -11.79 -1.78
C THR A 147 -12.14 -12.06 -3.26
N PRO A 148 -13.11 -12.93 -3.60
CA PRO A 148 -13.46 -13.19 -4.98
C PRO A 148 -14.16 -11.99 -5.64
N GLY A 149 -13.93 -11.81 -6.92
CA GLY A 149 -14.56 -10.78 -7.75
C GLY A 149 -13.64 -10.23 -8.82
N PRO A 150 -14.01 -9.14 -9.51
CA PRO A 150 -13.12 -8.49 -10.45
C PRO A 150 -11.83 -8.04 -9.76
N GLY A 151 -10.69 -8.48 -10.26
CA GLY A 151 -9.37 -8.07 -9.81
C GLY A 151 -8.90 -6.75 -10.42
N GLY A 152 -7.66 -6.38 -10.11
CA GLY A 152 -6.93 -5.37 -10.85
C GLY A 152 -6.71 -5.77 -12.31
N ARG A 153 -6.20 -4.82 -13.07
CA ARG A 153 -5.73 -5.07 -14.44
C ARG A 153 -4.33 -4.50 -14.59
N PRO A 154 -3.43 -5.21 -15.27
CA PRO A 154 -2.10 -4.69 -15.55
C PRO A 154 -2.15 -3.30 -16.21
N CYS A 155 -1.32 -2.40 -15.74
CA CYS A 155 -1.15 -1.07 -16.29
C CYS A 155 0.34 -0.70 -16.29
N ASN A 156 0.73 0.20 -17.18
CA ASN A 156 2.13 0.60 -17.35
C ASN A 156 2.59 1.61 -16.29
N ASP A 157 1.67 2.19 -15.53
CA ASP A 157 1.97 3.12 -14.45
C ASP A 157 0.94 2.98 -13.32
N PHE A 158 1.43 3.11 -12.08
CA PHE A 158 0.56 3.06 -10.91
C PHE A 158 -0.15 4.39 -10.61
N VAL A 159 0.23 5.50 -11.28
CA VAL A 159 -0.44 6.80 -11.10
C VAL A 159 -1.84 6.74 -11.71
N GLY A 160 -2.86 6.92 -10.89
CA GLY A 160 -4.26 6.87 -11.25
C GLY A 160 -5.15 7.08 -10.03
N LEU A 161 -6.44 7.32 -10.21
CA LEU A 161 -7.36 7.64 -9.11
C LEU A 161 -7.51 6.49 -8.12
N ALA A 162 -7.71 6.84 -6.83
CA ALA A 162 -8.04 5.94 -5.71
C ALA A 162 -6.85 5.08 -5.22
N PHE A 163 -7.07 3.92 -4.57
CA PHE A 163 -5.98 3.05 -4.08
C PHE A 163 -5.18 2.43 -5.23
N ARG A 164 -3.86 2.63 -5.22
CA ARG A 164 -3.01 2.25 -6.35
C ARG A 164 -1.90 1.28 -6.02
N TYR A 165 -1.35 1.34 -4.81
CA TYR A 165 -0.19 0.52 -4.45
C TYR A 165 -0.09 0.26 -2.96
N LEU A 166 0.54 -0.86 -2.62
CA LEU A 166 1.02 -1.14 -1.27
C LEU A 166 2.49 -0.79 -1.17
N THR A 167 3.00 -0.62 0.06
CA THR A 167 4.45 -0.50 0.31
C THR A 167 4.87 -1.46 1.41
N VAL A 168 5.95 -2.18 1.14
CA VAL A 168 6.68 -3.01 2.11
C VAL A 168 8.01 -2.32 2.41
N GLN A 169 8.28 -2.03 3.68
CA GLN A 169 9.55 -1.46 4.13
C GLN A 169 10.52 -2.59 4.50
N ILE A 170 11.64 -2.66 3.78
CA ILE A 170 12.62 -3.75 3.89
C ILE A 170 14.04 -3.19 4.00
N ASP A 171 15.00 -4.04 4.32
CA ASP A 171 16.40 -3.66 4.49
C ASP A 171 17.13 -3.41 3.16
N ASP A 172 16.87 -4.22 2.12
CA ASP A 172 17.52 -4.09 0.81
C ASP A 172 16.50 -4.34 -0.32
N ALA A 173 16.21 -3.29 -1.11
CA ALA A 173 15.18 -3.36 -2.16
C ALA A 173 15.62 -4.23 -3.33
N ASP A 174 16.89 -4.17 -3.72
CA ASP A 174 17.40 -4.94 -4.87
C ASP A 174 17.37 -6.43 -4.55
N LEU A 175 17.88 -6.84 -3.37
CA LEU A 175 17.83 -8.24 -2.94
C LEU A 175 16.39 -8.74 -2.77
N ALA A 176 15.53 -7.96 -2.13
CA ALA A 176 14.14 -8.37 -1.92
C ALA A 176 13.40 -8.57 -3.25
N MET A 177 13.58 -7.68 -4.21
CA MET A 177 12.95 -7.82 -5.55
C MET A 177 13.49 -9.03 -6.29
N GLN A 178 14.82 -9.31 -6.23
CA GLN A 178 15.40 -10.52 -6.80
C GLN A 178 14.80 -11.80 -6.18
N GLU A 179 14.66 -11.84 -4.86
CA GLU A 179 14.03 -12.96 -4.16
C GLU A 179 12.55 -13.16 -4.56
N ILE A 180 11.79 -12.06 -4.68
CA ILE A 180 10.37 -12.10 -5.08
C ILE A 180 10.25 -12.65 -6.51
N VAL A 181 11.10 -12.19 -7.44
CA VAL A 181 11.12 -12.68 -8.83
C VAL A 181 11.53 -14.15 -8.89
N ALA A 182 12.55 -14.58 -8.13
CA ALA A 182 12.96 -15.97 -8.07
C ALA A 182 11.85 -16.90 -7.56
N ARG A 183 10.89 -16.37 -6.79
CA ARG A 183 9.70 -17.09 -6.28
C ARG A 183 8.44 -16.88 -7.16
N GLY A 184 8.60 -16.38 -8.39
CA GLY A 184 7.53 -16.27 -9.38
C GLY A 184 6.79 -14.92 -9.40
N GLY A 185 7.31 -13.89 -8.71
CA GLY A 185 6.84 -12.51 -8.87
C GLY A 185 7.34 -11.86 -10.16
N SER A 186 6.82 -10.70 -10.49
CA SER A 186 7.22 -9.92 -11.67
C SER A 186 7.63 -8.50 -11.29
N VAL A 187 8.65 -7.95 -11.97
CA VAL A 187 9.05 -6.55 -11.83
C VAL A 187 8.05 -5.67 -12.61
N ALA A 188 7.48 -4.68 -11.93
CA ALA A 188 6.66 -3.65 -12.55
C ALA A 188 7.48 -2.38 -12.86
N ARG A 189 8.46 -2.08 -12.00
CA ARG A 189 9.43 -0.98 -12.20
C ARG A 189 10.73 -1.31 -11.49
N ASP A 190 11.85 -1.17 -12.20
CA ASP A 190 13.18 -1.39 -11.65
C ASP A 190 13.49 -0.47 -10.46
N PRO A 191 14.35 -0.90 -9.53
CA PRO A 191 14.74 -0.09 -8.39
C PRO A 191 15.46 1.20 -8.79
N VAL A 192 15.05 2.30 -8.16
CA VAL A 192 15.68 3.61 -8.30
C VAL A 192 16.07 4.17 -6.94
N THR A 193 17.13 4.98 -6.89
CA THR A 193 17.58 5.67 -5.69
C THR A 193 17.02 7.09 -5.68
N PHE A 194 16.29 7.45 -4.62
CA PHE A 194 15.76 8.78 -4.41
C PHE A 194 16.64 9.52 -3.39
N GLY A 195 17.66 10.17 -3.86
CA GLY A 195 18.64 10.87 -3.04
C GLY A 195 19.22 9.96 -1.94
N THR A 196 19.23 10.46 -0.70
CA THR A 196 19.58 9.68 0.50
C THR A 196 18.34 9.11 1.22
N VAL A 197 17.16 9.30 0.65
CA VAL A 197 15.88 9.00 1.32
C VAL A 197 15.53 7.52 1.23
N ALA A 198 15.61 6.94 0.04
CA ALA A 198 15.22 5.55 -0.18
C ALA A 198 15.80 4.95 -1.46
N ARG A 199 15.98 3.63 -1.46
CA ARG A 199 16.08 2.79 -2.66
C ARG A 199 14.75 2.03 -2.78
N TYR A 200 14.04 2.16 -3.92
CA TYR A 200 12.75 1.52 -4.09
C TYR A 200 12.48 1.11 -5.54
N GLY A 201 11.74 0.05 -5.70
CA GLY A 201 11.21 -0.42 -6.96
C GLY A 201 9.80 -0.99 -6.77
N PHE A 202 9.21 -1.50 -7.83
CA PHE A 202 7.88 -2.09 -7.74
C PHE A 202 7.84 -3.49 -8.32
N VAL A 203 7.12 -4.37 -7.65
CA VAL A 203 6.68 -5.65 -8.20
C VAL A 203 5.18 -5.60 -8.47
N ALA A 204 4.70 -6.43 -9.36
CA ALA A 204 3.27 -6.61 -9.60
C ALA A 204 2.83 -7.98 -9.07
N ASP A 205 1.64 -8.02 -8.48
CA ASP A 205 0.96 -9.27 -8.19
C ASP A 205 0.37 -9.89 -9.48
N PRO A 206 -0.16 -11.12 -9.45
CA PRO A 206 -0.69 -11.78 -10.65
C PRO A 206 -1.83 -11.04 -11.36
N ASP A 207 -2.53 -10.13 -10.68
CA ASP A 207 -3.60 -9.31 -11.25
C ASP A 207 -3.11 -7.91 -11.68
N GLY A 208 -1.79 -7.64 -11.58
CA GLY A 208 -1.17 -6.38 -11.98
C GLY A 208 -1.29 -5.27 -10.94
N ASN A 209 -1.62 -5.57 -9.68
CA ASN A 209 -1.58 -4.58 -8.62
C ASN A 209 -0.13 -4.30 -8.22
N TRP A 210 0.19 -3.03 -8.04
CA TRP A 210 1.55 -2.56 -7.76
C TRP A 210 1.89 -2.66 -6.27
N ILE A 211 3.11 -3.12 -5.96
CA ILE A 211 3.65 -3.21 -4.61
C ILE A 211 5.03 -2.59 -4.60
N GLU A 212 5.18 -1.48 -3.90
CA GLU A 212 6.45 -0.80 -3.67
C GLU A 212 7.30 -1.60 -2.68
N ILE A 213 8.48 -1.99 -3.11
CA ILE A 213 9.51 -2.60 -2.28
C ILE A 213 10.52 -1.49 -1.96
N SER A 214 10.56 -1.05 -0.70
CA SER A 214 11.24 0.18 -0.31
C SER A 214 12.24 -0.05 0.82
N ALA A 215 13.51 0.31 0.58
CA ALA A 215 14.54 0.42 1.60
C ALA A 215 14.73 1.89 1.94
N ARG A 216 14.17 2.33 3.09
CA ARG A 216 14.23 3.72 3.52
C ARG A 216 15.40 3.93 4.47
N GLY A 217 16.27 4.91 4.17
CA GLY A 217 17.47 5.22 4.96
C GLY A 217 17.16 5.56 6.43
N SER A 218 16.08 6.31 6.70
CA SER A 218 15.65 6.64 8.07
C SER A 218 15.20 5.44 8.91
N LEU A 219 14.94 4.30 8.27
CA LEU A 219 14.60 3.02 8.93
C LEU A 219 15.80 2.05 8.96
N GLY A 220 16.99 2.48 8.52
CA GLY A 220 18.16 1.63 8.40
C GLY A 220 18.20 0.77 7.13
N GLY A 221 17.42 1.11 6.12
CA GLY A 221 17.43 0.46 4.81
C GLY A 221 18.70 0.82 4.01
N HIS A 222 19.14 -0.11 3.18
CA HIS A 222 20.27 0.10 2.29
C HIS A 222 19.91 1.06 1.16
N VAL A 223 20.53 2.24 1.14
CA VAL A 223 20.37 3.26 0.10
C VAL A 223 21.74 3.47 -0.54
N PRO A 224 22.03 2.86 -1.71
CA PRO A 224 23.31 3.03 -2.39
C PRO A 224 23.48 4.49 -2.82
N PRO A 225 24.73 4.98 -2.90
CA PRO A 225 25.00 6.29 -3.48
C PRO A 225 24.42 6.41 -4.89
N VAL A 226 23.92 7.60 -5.22
CA VAL A 226 23.54 7.89 -6.63
C VAL A 226 24.83 8.04 -7.42
N ASP A 227 25.05 7.21 -8.44
CA ASP A 227 26.16 7.39 -9.36
C ASP A 227 26.02 8.80 -9.99
N ARG A 228 27.07 9.60 -9.86
CA ARG A 228 27.14 10.98 -10.38
C ARG A 228 27.43 10.99 -11.87
#